data_0d94a70a1a4b751ebabc39a20f66832d
#
_entry.id   0d94a70a1a4b751ebabc39a20f66832d
#
_cell.length_a   1.000
_cell.length_b   1.000
_cell.length_c   1.000
_cell.angle_alpha   90.00
_cell.angle_beta   90.00
_cell.angle_gamma   90.00
#
_symmetry.space_group_name_H-M   'P 1'
#
loop_
_entity.id
_entity.type
_entity.pdbx_description
1 polymer ?
#
loop_
_entity_poly.entity_id
_entity_poly.type
_entity_poly.pdbx_seq_one_letter_code
_entity_poly.pdbx_strand_id
1 'polypeptide(L)'
;PSKAKATLKAVRTQFPDYKLVAILELHTFSSLNKEFIPQYRNVLDAADEAIVFFNKHTLEIKRMPDLEPEYIRSSFARKDLLVFRENSELERYLTDLRRARTVILFMSSGTFNGLNIRTWATENHF
;
A
#
# COMPACT_ATOMS: atom_id res chain seq x y z
N PRO A 1 -9.18 4.80 -5.76
CA PRO A 1 -8.33 3.75 -6.37
C PRO A 1 -7.64 4.18 -7.66
N SER A 2 -8.33 4.92 -8.51
CA SER A 2 -7.72 5.33 -9.79
C SER A 2 -6.52 6.26 -9.60
N LYS A 3 -6.55 7.12 -8.58
CA LYS A 3 -5.43 7.99 -8.26
C LYS A 3 -4.20 7.20 -7.85
N ALA A 4 -4.38 6.20 -7.00
CA ALA A 4 -3.28 5.36 -6.55
C ALA A 4 -2.66 4.62 -7.71
N LYS A 5 -3.49 4.07 -8.59
CA LYS A 5 -3.02 3.36 -9.77
C LYS A 5 -2.22 4.27 -10.70
N ALA A 6 -2.73 5.46 -10.96
CA ALA A 6 -2.06 6.43 -11.83
C ALA A 6 -0.73 6.90 -11.24
N THR A 7 -0.70 7.16 -9.95
CA THR A 7 0.51 7.58 -9.25
C THR A 7 1.58 6.50 -9.30
N LEU A 8 1.20 5.26 -9.06
CA LEU A 8 2.14 4.15 -9.11
C LEU A 8 2.74 3.97 -10.50
N LYS A 9 1.91 4.09 -11.54
CA LYS A 9 2.39 4.01 -12.92
C LYS A 9 3.36 5.13 -13.24
N ALA A 10 3.08 6.34 -12.77
CA ALA A 10 3.96 7.49 -13.00
C ALA A 10 5.33 7.26 -12.34
N VAL A 11 5.34 6.75 -11.12
CA VAL A 11 6.59 6.47 -10.40
C VAL A 11 7.36 5.36 -11.11
N ARG A 12 6.68 4.31 -11.56
CA ARG A 12 7.35 3.24 -12.32
C ARG A 12 8.01 3.79 -13.58
N THR A 13 7.33 4.68 -14.29
CA THR A 13 7.87 5.28 -15.50
C THR A 13 9.10 6.14 -15.19
N GLN A 14 9.07 6.85 -14.07
CA GLN A 14 10.18 7.71 -13.66
C GLN A 14 11.41 6.92 -13.21
N PHE A 15 11.21 5.75 -12.61
CA PHE A 15 12.29 4.92 -12.08
C PHE A 15 12.25 3.50 -12.66
N PRO A 16 12.43 3.35 -13.98
CA PRO A 16 12.23 2.04 -14.62
C PRO A 16 13.24 0.98 -14.20
N ASP A 17 14.44 1.42 -13.77
CA ASP A 17 15.52 0.49 -13.41
C ASP A 17 15.62 0.21 -11.91
N TYR A 18 14.68 0.75 -11.14
CA TYR A 18 14.67 0.57 -9.70
C TYR A 18 13.64 -0.49 -9.29
N LYS A 19 13.93 -1.16 -8.19
CA LYS A 19 12.91 -1.96 -7.54
C LYS A 19 11.87 -1.01 -6.95
N LEU A 20 10.61 -1.23 -7.26
CA LEU A 20 9.53 -0.37 -6.78
C LEU A 20 8.72 -1.12 -5.72
N VAL A 21 8.72 -0.56 -4.51
CA VAL A 21 7.93 -1.06 -3.38
C VAL A 21 6.80 -0.08 -3.15
N ALA A 22 5.56 -0.54 -3.25
CA ALA A 22 4.39 0.30 -3.01
C ALA A 22 3.74 -0.08 -1.68
N ILE A 23 3.50 0.92 -0.85
CA ILE A 23 2.85 0.74 0.44
C ILE A 23 1.61 1.61 0.44
N LEU A 24 0.44 1.00 0.52
CA LEU A 24 -0.83 1.70 0.54
C LEU A 24 -1.50 1.53 1.88
N GLU A 25 -1.72 2.65 2.57
CA GLU A 25 -2.47 2.66 3.83
C GLU A 25 -3.95 2.89 3.56
N LEU A 26 -4.78 2.01 4.08
CA LEU A 26 -6.23 2.17 4.06
C LEU A 26 -6.65 2.77 5.39
N HIS A 27 -7.24 3.97 5.36
CA HIS A 27 -7.56 4.70 6.58
C HIS A 27 -8.97 5.26 6.63
N THR A 28 -9.57 5.64 5.51
CA THR A 28 -10.90 6.23 5.46
C THR A 28 -12.00 5.18 5.63
N PHE A 29 -13.20 5.62 5.96
CA PHE A 29 -14.34 4.72 6.01
C PHE A 29 -14.54 4.00 4.68
N SER A 30 -14.41 4.70 3.56
CA SER A 30 -14.55 4.08 2.25
C SER A 30 -13.50 3.02 1.99
N SER A 31 -12.23 3.35 2.23
CA SER A 31 -11.13 2.42 1.93
C SER A 31 -11.13 1.19 2.84
N LEU A 32 -11.75 1.28 4.01
CA LEU A 32 -11.85 0.16 4.95
C LEU A 32 -13.17 -0.60 4.80
N ASN A 33 -14.03 -0.18 3.89
CA ASN A 33 -15.32 -0.81 3.68
C ASN A 33 -15.17 -2.04 2.78
N LYS A 34 -15.64 -3.19 3.24
CA LYS A 34 -15.55 -4.44 2.50
C LYS A 34 -16.13 -4.36 1.09
N GLU A 35 -17.21 -3.64 0.93
CA GLU A 35 -17.88 -3.53 -0.37
C GLU A 35 -17.11 -2.63 -1.33
N PHE A 36 -16.32 -1.71 -0.80
CA PHE A 36 -15.55 -0.79 -1.62
C PHE A 36 -14.18 -1.37 -2.03
N ILE A 37 -13.57 -2.17 -1.15
CA ILE A 37 -12.22 -2.68 -1.37
C ILE A 37 -12.02 -3.37 -2.73
N PRO A 38 -12.97 -4.11 -3.30
CA PRO A 38 -12.79 -4.69 -4.63
C PRO A 38 -12.51 -3.68 -5.74
N GLN A 39 -12.80 -2.39 -5.54
CA GLN A 39 -12.47 -1.35 -6.51
C GLN A 39 -10.97 -1.11 -6.62
N TYR A 40 -10.17 -1.65 -5.69
CA TYR A 40 -8.71 -1.57 -5.76
C TYR A 40 -8.10 -2.65 -6.65
N ARG A 41 -8.91 -3.42 -7.36
CA ARG A 41 -8.42 -4.47 -8.23
C ARG A 41 -7.33 -3.95 -9.18
N ASN A 42 -6.20 -4.65 -9.18
CA ASN A 42 -5.04 -4.34 -10.03
C ASN A 42 -4.36 -2.99 -9.78
N VAL A 43 -4.73 -2.30 -8.71
CA VAL A 43 -4.18 -0.96 -8.43
C VAL A 43 -2.68 -0.99 -8.18
N LEU A 44 -2.17 -2.06 -7.57
CA LEU A 44 -0.76 -2.17 -7.20
C LEU A 44 0.07 -3.02 -8.15
N ASP A 45 -0.46 -3.34 -9.33
CA ASP A 45 0.22 -4.26 -10.26
C ASP A 45 1.57 -3.75 -10.74
N ALA A 46 1.77 -2.46 -10.83
CA ALA A 46 3.03 -1.90 -11.35
C ALA A 46 4.20 -1.99 -10.37
N ALA A 47 3.95 -2.35 -9.12
CA ALA A 47 5.02 -2.46 -8.12
C ALA A 47 5.65 -3.85 -8.13
N ASP A 48 6.96 -3.90 -7.86
CA ASP A 48 7.66 -5.18 -7.69
C ASP A 48 7.25 -5.86 -6.39
N GLU A 49 7.09 -5.08 -5.33
CA GLU A 49 6.52 -5.55 -4.07
C GLU A 49 5.39 -4.63 -3.67
N ALA A 50 4.33 -5.20 -3.17
CA ALA A 50 3.14 -4.43 -2.80
C ALA A 50 2.70 -4.78 -1.39
N ILE A 51 2.40 -3.74 -0.60
CA ILE A 51 1.97 -3.88 0.78
C ILE A 51 0.71 -3.05 0.96
N VAL A 52 -0.30 -3.64 1.59
CA VAL A 52 -1.46 -2.92 2.08
C VAL A 52 -1.39 -2.92 3.59
N PHE A 53 -1.53 -1.76 4.18
CA PHE A 53 -1.47 -1.59 5.61
C PHE A 53 -2.73 -0.91 6.10
N PHE A 54 -3.29 -1.42 7.18
CA PHE A 54 -4.35 -0.73 7.90
C PHE A 54 -4.20 -1.05 9.38
N ASN A 55 -4.62 -0.11 10.23
CA ASN A 55 -4.51 -0.32 11.66
C ASN A 55 -5.78 -0.99 12.16
N LYS A 56 -5.63 -2.19 12.71
CA LYS A 56 -6.74 -2.95 13.26
C LYS A 56 -7.50 -2.14 14.31
N HIS A 57 -6.79 -1.37 15.11
CA HIS A 57 -7.40 -0.52 16.12
C HIS A 57 -8.31 0.55 15.51
N THR A 58 -7.95 1.06 14.33
CA THR A 58 -8.79 2.02 13.61
C THR A 58 -10.15 1.42 13.25
N LEU A 59 -10.17 0.15 12.86
CA LEU A 59 -11.44 -0.53 12.58
C LEU A 59 -12.31 -0.61 13.82
N GLU A 60 -11.72 -0.89 14.97
CA GLU A 60 -12.44 -0.96 16.24
C GLU A 60 -13.05 0.40 16.60
N ILE A 61 -12.24 1.47 16.47
CA ILE A 61 -12.71 2.83 16.75
C ILE A 61 -13.85 3.22 15.82
N LYS A 62 -13.76 2.86 14.56
CA LYS A 62 -14.79 3.17 13.56
C LYS A 62 -15.97 2.22 13.61
N ARG A 63 -15.92 1.21 14.48
CA ARG A 63 -16.96 0.17 14.62
C ARG A 63 -17.23 -0.54 13.29
N MET A 64 -16.18 -0.83 12.57
CA MET A 64 -16.25 -1.56 11.31
C MET A 64 -15.83 -3.01 11.49
N PRO A 65 -16.36 -3.93 10.69
CA PRO A 65 -15.92 -5.32 10.73
C PRO A 65 -14.43 -5.45 10.45
N ASP A 66 -13.80 -6.47 11.04
CA ASP A 66 -12.41 -6.77 10.76
C ASP A 66 -12.24 -7.18 9.28
N LEU A 67 -11.04 -6.95 8.76
CA LEU A 67 -10.70 -7.28 7.38
C LEU A 67 -9.68 -8.39 7.36
N GLU A 68 -10.03 -9.50 6.76
CA GLU A 68 -9.12 -10.63 6.63
C GLU A 68 -8.10 -10.38 5.53
N PRO A 69 -6.81 -10.71 5.76
CA PRO A 69 -5.78 -10.52 4.73
C PRO A 69 -6.11 -11.15 3.39
N GLU A 70 -6.69 -12.34 3.40
CA GLU A 70 -7.04 -13.02 2.14
C GLU A 70 -8.11 -12.28 1.35
N TYR A 71 -9.06 -11.66 2.03
CA TYR A 71 -10.06 -10.85 1.37
C TYR A 71 -9.41 -9.68 0.63
N ILE A 72 -8.43 -9.06 1.28
CA ILE A 72 -7.70 -7.94 0.68
C ILE A 72 -6.87 -8.40 -0.51
N ARG A 73 -6.15 -9.51 -0.39
CA ARG A 73 -5.37 -10.05 -1.51
C ARG A 73 -6.25 -10.35 -2.72
N SER A 74 -7.39 -10.97 -2.49
CA SER A 74 -8.35 -11.28 -3.56
C SER A 74 -8.88 -10.02 -4.21
N SER A 75 -9.20 -9.02 -3.39
CA SER A 75 -9.77 -7.76 -3.86
C SER A 75 -8.79 -7.00 -4.73
N PHE A 76 -7.51 -6.99 -4.37
CA PHE A 76 -6.46 -6.34 -5.15
C PHE A 76 -6.02 -7.20 -6.34
N ALA A 77 -6.46 -8.44 -6.40
CA ALA A 77 -6.08 -9.42 -7.42
C ALA A 77 -4.56 -9.62 -7.48
N ARG A 78 -3.93 -9.70 -6.31
CA ARG A 78 -2.49 -9.89 -6.22
C ARG A 78 -2.16 -10.89 -5.12
N LYS A 79 -1.70 -12.09 -5.50
CA LYS A 79 -1.46 -13.20 -4.56
C LYS A 79 -0.29 -12.98 -3.63
N ASP A 80 0.72 -12.25 -4.07
CA ASP A 80 1.91 -11.97 -3.28
C ASP A 80 1.80 -10.69 -2.46
N LEU A 81 0.62 -10.11 -2.38
CA LEU A 81 0.39 -8.90 -1.60
C LEU A 81 0.63 -9.17 -0.12
N LEU A 82 1.45 -8.34 0.51
CA LEU A 82 1.62 -8.37 1.95
C LEU A 82 0.55 -7.50 2.59
N VAL A 83 -0.09 -8.01 3.62
CA VAL A 83 -1.14 -7.30 4.33
C VAL A 83 -0.75 -7.18 5.78
N PHE A 84 -0.52 -5.95 6.25
CA PHE A 84 -0.15 -5.68 7.63
C PHE A 84 -1.29 -4.99 8.34
N ARG A 85 -1.54 -5.38 9.58
CA ARG A 85 -2.62 -4.83 10.40
C ARG A 85 -2.12 -4.11 11.63
N GLU A 86 -0.81 -4.09 11.83
CA GLU A 86 -0.19 -3.41 12.96
C GLU A 86 1.06 -2.68 12.51
N ASN A 87 1.32 -1.54 13.18
CA ASN A 87 2.49 -0.71 12.87
C ASN A 87 3.80 -1.49 12.99
N SER A 88 3.90 -2.39 13.96
CA SER A 88 5.12 -3.17 14.19
C SER A 88 5.47 -4.05 13.01
N GLU A 89 4.48 -4.59 12.32
CA GLU A 89 4.72 -5.41 11.14
C GLU A 89 5.34 -4.59 10.02
N LEU A 90 4.79 -3.42 9.78
CA LEU A 90 5.31 -2.52 8.75
C LEU A 90 6.72 -2.03 9.09
N GLU A 91 6.95 -1.66 10.35
CA GLU A 91 8.26 -1.22 10.79
C GLU A 91 9.32 -2.30 10.60
N ARG A 92 9.00 -3.54 10.94
CA ARG A 92 9.92 -4.65 10.76
C ARG A 92 10.24 -4.87 9.28
N TYR A 93 9.21 -4.82 8.43
CA TYR A 93 9.41 -4.97 6.99
C TYR A 93 10.38 -3.91 6.46
N LEU A 94 10.16 -2.66 6.85
CA LEU A 94 11.00 -1.55 6.39
C LEU A 94 12.44 -1.67 6.91
N THR A 95 12.60 -2.13 8.14
CA THR A 95 13.93 -2.32 8.73
C THR A 95 14.72 -3.38 7.97
N ASP A 96 14.06 -4.46 7.56
CA ASP A 96 14.70 -5.59 6.88
C ASP A 96 14.84 -5.40 5.37
N LEU A 97 14.21 -4.38 4.82
CA LEU A 97 14.20 -4.17 3.37
C LEU A 97 15.56 -3.77 2.84
N ARG A 98 15.98 -4.43 1.77
CA ARG A 98 17.18 -4.04 1.04
C ARG A 98 16.86 -2.80 0.21
N ARG A 99 17.62 -1.74 0.44
CA ARG A 99 17.31 -0.44 -0.16
C ARG A 99 18.15 -0.05 -1.36
N ALA A 100 19.08 -0.90 -1.79
CA ALA A 100 19.88 -0.60 -2.96
C ALA A 100 18.99 -0.52 -4.20
N ARG A 101 19.08 0.55 -4.95
CA ARG A 101 18.29 0.82 -6.16
C ARG A 101 16.81 0.54 -5.96
N THR A 102 16.28 1.04 -4.84
CA THR A 102 14.89 0.82 -4.46
C THR A 102 14.17 2.15 -4.31
N VAL A 103 12.97 2.22 -4.84
CA VAL A 103 12.06 3.33 -4.62
C VAL A 103 10.93 2.81 -3.75
N ILE A 104 10.65 3.52 -2.67
CA ILE A 104 9.54 3.18 -1.78
C ILE A 104 8.49 4.28 -1.93
N LEU A 105 7.31 3.90 -2.38
CA LEU A 105 6.20 4.81 -2.56
C LEU A 105 5.16 4.57 -1.47
N PHE A 106 4.98 5.57 -0.60
CA PHE A 106 3.96 5.53 0.44
C PHE A 106 2.72 6.28 -0.03
N MET A 107 1.58 5.62 0.02
CA MET A 107 0.30 6.21 -0.33
C MET A 107 -0.68 5.99 0.81
N SER A 108 -1.48 6.99 1.11
CA SER A 108 -2.50 6.85 2.15
C SER A 108 -3.82 7.40 1.65
N SER A 109 -4.90 6.72 1.99
CA SER A 109 -6.26 7.16 1.67
C SER A 109 -6.82 8.09 2.76
N GLY A 110 -6.00 8.50 3.70
CA GLY A 110 -6.45 9.12 4.95
C GLY A 110 -6.73 10.61 4.94
N THR A 111 -6.83 11.28 3.81
CA THR A 111 -7.02 12.72 3.81
C THR A 111 -8.26 13.16 3.10
N PHE A 112 -8.62 14.43 3.32
CA PHE A 112 -9.70 15.01 2.63
C PHE A 112 -9.58 14.97 1.15
N ASN A 113 -8.38 15.07 0.62
CA ASN A 113 -8.14 15.16 -0.82
C ASN A 113 -7.73 13.82 -1.42
N GLY A 114 -7.88 12.77 -0.67
CA GLY A 114 -7.55 11.46 -1.14
C GLY A 114 -6.20 10.95 -0.63
N LEU A 115 -5.17 10.95 -1.44
CA LEU A 115 -3.91 10.32 -1.09
C LEU A 115 -2.85 11.29 -0.62
N ASN A 116 -2.20 10.96 0.49
CA ASN A 116 -0.92 11.54 0.86
C ASN A 116 0.13 10.64 0.25
N ILE A 117 1.07 11.25 -0.46
CA ILE A 117 2.05 10.48 -1.21
C ILE A 117 3.45 10.88 -0.81
N ARG A 118 4.29 9.88 -0.55
CA ARG A 118 5.71 10.10 -0.32
C ARG A 118 6.49 9.09 -1.13
N THR A 119 7.53 9.57 -1.78
CA THR A 119 8.41 8.72 -2.57
C THR A 119 9.82 8.88 -2.07
N TRP A 120 10.49 7.78 -1.74
CA TRP A 120 11.90 7.77 -1.40
C TRP A 120 12.62 6.87 -2.38
N ALA A 121 13.71 7.38 -2.94
CA ALA A 121 14.56 6.62 -3.82
C ALA A 121 15.96 6.55 -3.23
N THR A 122 16.55 5.36 -3.25
CA THR A 122 17.90 5.19 -2.81
C THR A 122 18.71 4.46 -3.87
N GLU A 123 19.95 4.90 -4.04
CA GLU A 123 20.88 4.19 -4.87
C GLU A 123 21.91 3.66 -3.97
N ASN A 124 22.30 2.57 -4.04
CA ASN A 124 23.40 2.09 -3.36
C ASN A 124 23.31 1.95 -1.99
N HIS A 125 22.48 1.84 -1.35
CA HIS A 125 22.62 1.49 -0.08
C HIS A 125 22.03 2.16 0.93
N PHE A 126 22.37 1.68 1.78
CA PHE A 126 22.26 2.06 2.92
C PHE A 126 22.75 1.42 3.86
#